data_45811b0110530a4e8ad2a925ce59502b
#
_entry.id   45811b0110530a4e8ad2a925ce59502b
#
_cell.length_a   1.000
_cell.length_b   1.000
_cell.length_c   1.000
_cell.angle_alpha   90.00
_cell.angle_beta   90.00
_cell.angle_gamma   90.00
#
_symmetry.space_group_name_H-M   'P 1'
#
loop_
_entity.id
_entity.type
_entity.pdbx_description
1 polymer ?
#
loop_
_entity_poly.entity_id
_entity_poly.type
_entity_poly.pdbx_seq_one_letter_code
_entity_poly.pdbx_strand_id
1 'polypeptide(L)'
;MCTISEPLVRVLQLVDGEKPAMGYLYEAMDRAKEVIRTYYADKGDKGLEKQQVIWRVIDQRWNNTLHRPIHAASIYLNPAFSYAYGFRFDVKVVDGFFTCVERMVSYEQEHEEISKEMEVYKMGSGRFGFNMAIKNRTTQMPGKLQCVSNSQV
;
A
#
# COMPACT_ATOMS: atom_id res chain seq x y z
N MET A 1 23.11 -7.59 -16.94
CA MET A 1 22.41 -6.93 -15.84
C MET A 1 21.96 -8.00 -14.84
N CYS A 2 22.13 -7.81 -13.55
CA CYS A 2 21.84 -8.87 -12.57
C CYS A 2 20.32 -8.96 -12.40
N THR A 3 19.72 -10.05 -12.82
CA THR A 3 18.25 -10.32 -12.81
C THR A 3 17.60 -10.12 -11.43
N ILE A 4 18.38 -10.15 -10.34
CA ILE A 4 17.91 -10.02 -8.96
C ILE A 4 17.71 -8.54 -8.55
N SER A 5 18.52 -7.63 -9.08
CA SER A 5 18.42 -6.20 -8.74
C SER A 5 17.32 -5.48 -9.54
N GLU A 6 16.92 -6.01 -10.68
CA GLU A 6 15.93 -5.39 -11.55
C GLU A 6 14.58 -5.10 -10.85
N PRO A 7 13.97 -6.05 -10.10
CA PRO A 7 12.73 -5.77 -9.39
C PRO A 7 12.88 -4.64 -8.36
N LEU A 8 14.02 -4.56 -7.68
CA LEU A 8 14.28 -3.50 -6.69
C LEU A 8 14.52 -2.14 -7.36
N VAL A 9 15.19 -2.12 -8.51
CA VAL A 9 15.36 -0.89 -9.31
C VAL A 9 14.01 -0.37 -9.78
N ARG A 10 13.08 -1.24 -10.16
CA ARG A 10 11.71 -0.85 -10.54
C ARG A 10 10.96 -0.21 -9.36
N VAL A 11 11.15 -0.71 -8.14
CA VAL A 11 10.56 -0.08 -6.93
C VAL A 11 11.16 1.32 -6.73
N LEU A 12 12.47 1.49 -6.88
CA LEU A 12 13.12 2.80 -6.78
C LEU A 12 12.60 3.76 -7.87
N GLN A 13 12.50 3.32 -9.11
CA GLN A 13 11.94 4.12 -10.20
C GLN A 13 10.48 4.54 -9.94
N LEU A 14 9.70 3.69 -9.25
CA LEU A 14 8.35 4.05 -8.84
C LEU A 14 8.36 5.19 -7.81
N VAL A 15 9.30 5.17 -6.85
CA VAL A 15 9.42 6.20 -5.81
C VAL A 15 9.94 7.52 -6.38
N ASP A 16 10.91 7.45 -7.31
CA ASP A 16 11.53 8.62 -7.92
C ASP A 16 10.70 9.21 -9.07
N GLY A 17 9.60 8.55 -9.44
CA GLY A 17 8.72 8.99 -10.51
C GLY A 17 7.85 10.19 -10.12
N GLU A 18 7.35 10.92 -11.11
CA GLU A 18 6.47 12.09 -10.91
C GLU A 18 5.07 11.72 -10.37
N LYS A 19 4.71 10.44 -10.39
CA LYS A 19 3.39 9.96 -9.94
C LYS A 19 3.40 9.62 -8.46
N PRO A 20 2.31 9.92 -7.71
CA PRO A 20 2.19 9.52 -6.31
C PRO A 20 2.34 8.01 -6.14
N ALA A 21 3.50 7.57 -5.66
CA ALA A 21 3.84 6.15 -5.56
C ALA A 21 3.42 5.50 -4.22
N MET A 22 3.15 6.33 -3.21
CA MET A 22 3.00 5.88 -1.82
C MET A 22 1.95 4.75 -1.69
N GLY A 23 0.80 4.87 -2.34
CA GLY A 23 -0.28 3.88 -2.29
C GLY A 23 0.00 2.57 -3.05
N TYR A 24 1.12 2.47 -3.76
CA TYR A 24 1.51 1.27 -4.52
C TYR A 24 2.82 0.65 -4.02
N LEU A 25 3.51 1.34 -3.13
CA LEU A 25 4.87 1.02 -2.72
C LEU A 25 4.97 -0.35 -2.02
N TYR A 26 4.01 -0.69 -1.16
CA TYR A 26 3.96 -1.99 -0.49
C TYR A 26 3.80 -3.13 -1.49
N GLU A 27 2.84 -3.02 -2.40
CA GLU A 27 2.62 -4.06 -3.41
C GLU A 27 3.81 -4.20 -4.35
N ALA A 28 4.43 -3.10 -4.74
CA ALA A 28 5.62 -3.13 -5.58
C ALA A 28 6.79 -3.86 -4.88
N MET A 29 6.96 -3.66 -3.57
CA MET A 29 7.98 -4.37 -2.79
C MET A 29 7.64 -5.85 -2.62
N ASP A 30 6.40 -6.20 -2.36
CA ASP A 30 5.97 -7.60 -2.24
C ASP A 30 6.17 -8.35 -3.56
N ARG A 31 5.83 -7.73 -4.68
CA ARG A 31 6.13 -8.28 -6.01
C ARG A 31 7.62 -8.44 -6.25
N ALA A 32 8.44 -7.48 -5.85
CA ALA A 32 9.89 -7.59 -5.99
C ALA A 32 10.46 -8.77 -5.18
N LYS A 33 9.98 -8.96 -3.95
CA LYS A 33 10.33 -10.11 -3.11
C LYS A 33 9.89 -11.43 -3.73
N GLU A 34 8.68 -11.48 -4.30
CA GLU A 34 8.17 -12.67 -4.96
C GLU A 34 9.01 -13.07 -6.18
N VAL A 35 9.40 -12.12 -7.02
CA VAL A 35 10.30 -12.37 -8.16
C VAL A 35 11.64 -12.91 -7.70
N ILE A 36 12.20 -12.36 -6.61
CA ILE A 36 13.46 -12.86 -6.02
C ILE A 36 13.26 -14.28 -5.48
N ARG A 37 12.14 -14.57 -4.82
CA ARG A 37 11.79 -15.90 -4.33
C ARG A 37 11.74 -16.91 -5.46
N THR A 38 11.01 -16.59 -6.52
CA THR A 38 10.87 -17.46 -7.69
C THR A 38 12.22 -17.73 -8.36
N TYR A 39 13.09 -16.72 -8.45
CA TYR A 39 14.44 -16.89 -9.01
C TYR A 39 15.30 -17.88 -8.24
N TYR A 40 15.12 -18.01 -6.94
CA TYR A 40 15.89 -18.92 -6.10
C TYR A 40 15.21 -20.27 -5.85
N ALA A 41 13.92 -20.41 -6.17
CA ALA A 41 13.13 -21.62 -5.90
C ALA A 41 13.78 -22.91 -6.44
N ASP A 42 14.37 -22.84 -7.63
CA ASP A 42 14.95 -24.01 -8.31
C ASP A 42 16.44 -24.24 -7.99
N LYS A 43 17.02 -23.46 -7.05
CA LYS A 43 18.48 -23.50 -6.78
C LYS A 43 18.87 -24.30 -5.54
N GLY A 44 17.92 -25.05 -4.97
CA GLY A 44 18.15 -25.88 -3.78
C GLY A 44 18.54 -25.09 -2.53
N ASP A 45 19.15 -25.75 -1.55
CA ASP A 45 19.48 -25.17 -0.25
C ASP A 45 20.38 -23.92 -0.33
N LYS A 46 21.38 -23.96 -1.21
CA LYS A 46 22.24 -22.77 -1.45
C LYS A 46 21.50 -21.59 -2.04
N GLY A 47 20.42 -21.83 -2.79
CA GLY A 47 19.53 -20.81 -3.27
C GLY A 47 18.73 -20.17 -2.14
N LEU A 48 18.19 -20.99 -1.25
CA LEU A 48 17.43 -20.54 -0.07
C LEU A 48 18.29 -19.69 0.87
N GLU A 49 19.53 -20.11 1.16
CA GLU A 49 20.46 -19.32 1.98
C GLU A 49 20.72 -17.94 1.38
N LYS A 50 20.99 -17.86 0.08
CA LYS A 50 21.20 -16.57 -0.61
C LYS A 50 19.97 -15.70 -0.60
N GLN A 51 18.79 -16.27 -0.83
CA GLN A 51 17.51 -15.57 -0.75
C GLN A 51 17.30 -14.97 0.65
N GLN A 52 17.54 -15.74 1.71
CA GLN A 52 17.38 -15.26 3.09
C GLN A 52 18.30 -14.08 3.41
N VAL A 53 19.56 -14.13 2.94
CA VAL A 53 20.51 -13.01 3.11
C VAL A 53 19.99 -11.75 2.42
N ILE A 54 19.52 -11.88 1.18
CA ILE A 54 18.97 -10.76 0.40
C ILE A 54 17.72 -10.20 1.09
N TRP A 55 16.81 -11.06 1.52
CA TRP A 55 15.60 -10.64 2.22
C TRP A 55 15.90 -9.90 3.52
N ARG A 56 16.87 -10.39 4.30
CA ARG A 56 17.29 -9.70 5.52
C ARG A 56 17.77 -8.26 5.24
N VAL A 57 18.56 -8.08 4.19
CA VAL A 57 19.03 -6.75 3.79
C VAL A 57 17.86 -5.87 3.32
N ILE A 58 16.97 -6.43 2.50
CA ILE A 58 15.78 -5.70 2.03
C ILE A 58 14.92 -5.30 3.22
N ASP A 59 14.58 -6.24 4.11
CA ASP A 59 13.70 -6.00 5.25
C ASP A 59 14.30 -4.98 6.23
N GLN A 60 15.59 -5.07 6.50
CA GLN A 60 16.27 -4.10 7.35
C GLN A 60 16.20 -2.68 6.76
N ARG A 61 16.46 -2.53 5.45
CA ARG A 61 16.36 -1.23 4.77
C ARG A 61 14.93 -0.74 4.70
N TRP A 62 14.02 -1.63 4.34
CA TRP A 62 12.59 -1.33 4.26
C TRP A 62 12.03 -0.86 5.59
N ASN A 63 12.27 -1.60 6.67
CA ASN A 63 11.78 -1.26 8.00
C ASN A 63 12.34 0.07 8.51
N ASN A 64 13.59 0.38 8.20
CA ASN A 64 14.22 1.61 8.68
C ASN A 64 13.77 2.87 7.93
N THR A 65 13.45 2.74 6.62
CA THR A 65 13.21 3.91 5.75
C THR A 65 11.76 4.01 5.29
N LEU A 66 11.14 2.92 4.91
CA LEU A 66 9.85 2.91 4.20
C LEU A 66 8.70 2.28 4.99
N HIS A 67 9.00 1.53 6.05
CA HIS A 67 7.95 0.95 6.90
C HIS A 67 7.45 1.99 7.92
N ARG A 68 6.78 3.03 7.40
CA ARG A 68 6.14 4.07 8.23
C ARG A 68 4.62 3.86 8.22
N PRO A 69 3.92 4.16 9.34
CA PRO A 69 2.45 4.05 9.40
C PRO A 69 1.75 4.76 8.24
N ILE A 70 2.26 5.91 7.80
CA ILE A 70 1.69 6.66 6.67
C ILE A 70 1.70 5.89 5.34
N HIS A 71 2.70 5.05 5.10
CA HIS A 71 2.74 4.21 3.90
C HIS A 71 1.69 3.09 3.98
N ALA A 72 1.51 2.50 5.15
CA ALA A 72 0.45 1.52 5.38
C ALA A 72 -0.95 2.16 5.23
N ALA A 73 -1.15 3.36 5.81
CA ALA A 73 -2.38 4.11 5.65
C ALA A 73 -2.67 4.43 4.17
N SER A 74 -1.65 4.78 3.39
CA SER A 74 -1.82 5.12 1.98
C SER A 74 -2.26 3.94 1.11
N ILE A 75 -1.78 2.72 1.37
CA ILE A 75 -2.27 1.53 0.67
C ILE A 75 -3.67 1.13 1.16
N TYR A 76 -3.93 1.24 2.47
CA TYR A 76 -5.24 0.95 3.04
C TYR A 76 -6.34 1.83 2.43
N LEU A 77 -6.05 3.11 2.22
CA LEU A 77 -6.96 4.08 1.61
C LEU A 77 -6.92 4.09 0.07
N ASN A 78 -6.09 3.25 -0.55
CA ASN A 78 -6.06 3.17 -2.00
C ASN A 78 -7.25 2.36 -2.55
N PRO A 79 -8.22 2.97 -3.23
CA PRO A 79 -9.42 2.28 -3.69
C PRO A 79 -9.12 1.19 -4.73
N ALA A 80 -7.98 1.25 -5.43
CA ALA A 80 -7.57 0.20 -6.35
C ALA A 80 -7.31 -1.13 -5.64
N PHE A 81 -6.88 -1.10 -4.38
CA PHE A 81 -6.67 -2.29 -3.56
C PHE A 81 -7.88 -2.59 -2.66
N SER A 82 -8.42 -1.57 -1.99
CA SER A 82 -9.51 -1.74 -1.02
C SER A 82 -10.75 -2.39 -1.63
N TYR A 83 -10.99 -2.16 -2.92
CA TYR A 83 -12.14 -2.71 -3.63
C TYR A 83 -11.76 -3.81 -4.64
N ALA A 84 -10.49 -4.24 -4.67
CA ALA A 84 -10.07 -5.33 -5.55
C ALA A 84 -10.64 -6.66 -5.05
N TYR A 85 -11.23 -7.44 -5.96
CA TYR A 85 -11.82 -8.74 -5.62
C TYR A 85 -10.75 -9.67 -5.04
N GLY A 86 -11.06 -10.26 -3.89
CA GLY A 86 -10.15 -11.19 -3.21
C GLY A 86 -8.93 -10.58 -2.54
N PHE A 87 -8.71 -9.28 -2.66
CA PHE A 87 -7.61 -8.61 -1.97
C PHE A 87 -7.93 -8.46 -0.48
N ARG A 88 -6.98 -8.81 0.37
CA ARG A 88 -7.05 -8.61 1.82
C ARG A 88 -5.80 -7.93 2.31
N PHE A 89 -5.96 -6.92 3.13
CA PHE A 89 -4.83 -6.26 3.77
C PHE A 89 -4.19 -7.16 4.83
N ASP A 90 -2.87 -7.13 4.89
CA ASP A 90 -2.11 -7.65 6.04
C ASP A 90 -2.50 -6.85 7.30
N VAL A 91 -2.48 -7.54 8.45
CA VAL A 91 -2.73 -6.92 9.76
C VAL A 91 -1.84 -5.69 9.97
N LYS A 92 -0.57 -5.75 9.55
CA LYS A 92 0.36 -4.62 9.64
C LYS A 92 -0.08 -3.36 8.88
N VAL A 93 -0.79 -3.54 7.77
CA VAL A 93 -1.34 -2.42 6.99
C VAL A 93 -2.50 -1.78 7.74
N VAL A 94 -3.37 -2.60 8.32
CA VAL A 94 -4.51 -2.14 9.13
C VAL A 94 -4.01 -1.42 10.39
N ASP A 95 -3.08 -2.01 11.13
CA ASP A 95 -2.49 -1.42 12.33
C ASP A 95 -1.76 -0.10 12.01
N GLY A 96 -1.07 -0.04 10.87
CA GLY A 96 -0.42 1.18 10.41
C GLY A 96 -1.40 2.30 10.10
N PHE A 97 -2.56 1.98 9.52
CA PHE A 97 -3.62 2.96 9.30
C PHE A 97 -4.14 3.52 10.63
N PHE A 98 -4.53 2.66 11.58
CA PHE A 98 -5.01 3.11 12.88
C PHE A 98 -3.95 3.89 13.66
N THR A 99 -2.68 3.46 13.61
CA THR A 99 -1.57 4.22 14.20
C THR A 99 -1.44 5.62 13.59
N CYS A 100 -1.72 5.78 12.30
CA CYS A 100 -1.77 7.11 11.68
C CYS A 100 -2.91 7.95 12.22
N VAL A 101 -4.12 7.39 12.30
CA VAL A 101 -5.29 8.08 12.84
C VAL A 101 -5.01 8.58 14.26
N GLU A 102 -4.55 7.70 15.15
CA GLU A 102 -4.21 8.05 16.53
C GLU A 102 -3.17 9.16 16.67
N ARG A 103 -2.20 9.23 15.74
CA ARG A 103 -1.16 10.26 15.76
C ARG A 103 -1.57 11.60 15.15
N MET A 104 -2.51 11.58 14.21
CA MET A 104 -2.91 12.76 13.45
C MET A 104 -4.16 13.43 14.04
N VAL A 105 -4.97 12.68 14.74
CA VAL A 105 -6.25 13.11 15.30
C VAL A 105 -6.13 13.13 16.82
N SER A 106 -6.37 14.30 17.42
CA SER A 106 -6.21 14.49 18.87
C SER A 106 -7.52 14.38 19.65
N TYR A 107 -8.67 14.46 18.97
CA TYR A 107 -9.97 14.49 19.61
C TYR A 107 -10.71 13.16 19.45
N GLU A 108 -11.21 12.63 20.56
CA GLU A 108 -11.92 11.35 20.61
C GLU A 108 -13.19 11.33 19.75
N GLN A 109 -13.88 12.46 19.66
CA GLN A 109 -15.06 12.61 18.82
C GLN A 109 -14.76 12.42 17.34
N GLU A 110 -13.62 12.94 16.88
CA GLU A 110 -13.16 12.76 15.49
C GLU A 110 -12.79 11.29 15.20
N HIS A 111 -12.27 10.54 16.18
CA HIS A 111 -12.04 9.11 16.04
C HIS A 111 -13.31 8.32 15.79
N GLU A 112 -14.41 8.68 16.47
CA GLU A 112 -15.71 8.05 16.24
C GLU A 112 -16.26 8.35 14.83
N GLU A 113 -16.10 9.61 14.37
CA GLU A 113 -16.51 10.00 13.03
C GLU A 113 -15.71 9.27 11.96
N ILE A 114 -14.37 9.20 12.11
CA ILE A 114 -13.49 8.45 11.21
C ILE A 114 -13.90 6.98 11.19
N SER A 115 -14.22 6.39 12.34
CA SER A 115 -14.64 4.99 12.39
C SER A 115 -15.93 4.73 11.60
N LYS A 116 -16.91 5.64 11.68
CA LYS A 116 -18.15 5.57 10.88
C LYS A 116 -17.89 5.74 9.39
N GLU A 117 -17.04 6.71 9.03
CA GLU A 117 -16.64 6.92 7.63
C GLU A 117 -15.88 5.72 7.05
N MET A 118 -15.06 5.07 7.87
CA MET A 118 -14.35 3.86 7.45
C MET A 118 -15.27 2.68 7.13
N GLU A 119 -16.40 2.55 7.83
CA GLU A 119 -17.40 1.55 7.48
C GLU A 119 -18.05 1.86 6.12
N VAL A 120 -18.42 3.13 5.89
CA VAL A 120 -18.96 3.58 4.60
C VAL A 120 -17.96 3.34 3.48
N TYR A 121 -16.66 3.63 3.72
CA TYR A 121 -15.58 3.36 2.79
C TYR A 121 -15.44 1.87 2.50
N LYS A 122 -15.34 1.01 3.52
CA LYS A 122 -15.21 -0.45 3.36
C LYS A 122 -16.37 -1.06 2.57
N MET A 123 -17.58 -0.60 2.81
CA MET A 123 -18.77 -1.07 2.10
C MET A 123 -18.88 -0.50 0.67
N GLY A 124 -18.05 0.47 0.30
CA GLY A 124 -18.16 1.16 -0.98
C GLY A 124 -19.51 1.84 -1.15
N SER A 125 -20.12 2.29 -0.04
CA SER A 125 -21.44 2.89 0.00
C SER A 125 -21.37 4.43 0.01
N GLY A 126 -22.51 5.11 0.05
CA GLY A 126 -22.57 6.56 -0.01
C GLY A 126 -21.88 7.11 -1.25
N ARG A 127 -21.01 8.10 -1.09
CA ARG A 127 -20.26 8.72 -2.21
C ARG A 127 -19.29 7.75 -2.89
N PHE A 128 -18.77 6.77 -2.18
CA PHE A 128 -17.86 5.75 -2.74
C PHE A 128 -18.58 4.73 -3.62
N GLY A 129 -19.92 4.65 -3.53
CA GLY A 129 -20.77 3.76 -4.32
C GLY A 129 -21.28 4.38 -5.62
N PHE A 130 -21.02 5.66 -5.90
CA PHE A 130 -21.45 6.27 -7.15
C PHE A 130 -20.73 5.64 -8.36
N ASN A 131 -21.44 5.46 -9.47
CA ASN A 131 -20.91 4.88 -10.69
C ASN A 131 -19.61 5.56 -11.16
N MET A 132 -19.50 6.87 -11.00
CA MET A 132 -18.30 7.62 -11.32
C MET A 132 -17.14 7.26 -10.37
N ALA A 133 -17.40 7.13 -9.07
CA ALA A 133 -16.39 6.70 -8.10
C ALA A 133 -15.90 5.28 -8.38
N ILE A 134 -16.82 4.36 -8.70
CA ILE A 134 -16.51 2.97 -9.05
C ILE A 134 -15.61 2.90 -10.29
N LYS A 135 -15.95 3.62 -11.35
CA LYS A 135 -15.14 3.67 -12.59
C LYS A 135 -13.74 4.24 -12.35
N ASN A 136 -13.62 5.17 -11.42
CA ASN A 136 -12.36 5.87 -11.14
C ASN A 136 -11.44 5.15 -10.14
N ARG A 137 -11.88 4.04 -9.51
CA ARG A 137 -11.08 3.29 -8.53
C ARG A 137 -9.71 2.85 -9.04
N THR A 138 -9.62 2.54 -10.34
CA THR A 138 -8.39 2.04 -10.97
C THR A 138 -7.80 3.00 -12.00
N THR A 139 -8.58 3.99 -12.47
CA THR A 139 -8.16 4.89 -13.54
C THR A 139 -7.58 6.20 -13.02
N GLN A 140 -7.95 6.61 -11.82
CA GLN A 140 -7.45 7.82 -11.20
C GLN A 140 -6.46 7.51 -10.06
N MET A 141 -5.51 8.43 -9.87
CA MET A 141 -4.60 8.35 -8.73
C MET A 141 -5.38 8.50 -7.41
N PRO A 142 -5.00 7.75 -6.35
CA PRO A 142 -5.73 7.74 -5.08
C PRO A 142 -6.04 9.12 -4.49
N GLY A 143 -5.13 10.08 -4.58
CA GLY A 143 -5.32 11.44 -4.08
C GLY A 143 -6.35 12.29 -4.83
N LYS A 144 -6.66 11.99 -6.09
CA LYS A 144 -7.64 12.75 -6.88
C LYS A 144 -9.10 12.37 -6.58
N LEU A 145 -9.36 11.15 -6.15
CA LEU A 145 -10.70 10.70 -5.77
C LEU A 145 -11.22 11.40 -4.50
N GLN A 146 -10.32 11.77 -3.59
CA GLN A 146 -10.68 12.47 -2.35
C GLN A 146 -11.00 13.95 -2.58
N CYS A 147 -10.39 14.60 -3.56
CA CYS A 147 -10.66 16.03 -3.83
C CYS A 147 -12.07 16.32 -4.37
N VAL A 148 -12.73 15.35 -5.00
CA VAL A 148 -14.10 15.51 -5.53
C VAL A 148 -15.13 15.52 -4.40
N SER A 149 -14.81 14.96 -3.22
CA SER A 149 -15.72 14.91 -2.07
C SER A 149 -15.75 16.21 -1.23
N ASN A 150 -14.70 17.04 -1.29
CA ASN A 150 -14.54 18.23 -0.46
C ASN A 150 -14.89 19.56 -1.15
N SER A 151 -15.34 19.55 -2.41
CA SER A 151 -15.58 20.77 -3.19
C SER A 151 -17.02 21.29 -3.15
N GLN A 152 -17.80 20.93 -2.13
CA GLN A 152 -19.10 21.55 -1.86
C GLN A 152 -19.32 21.71 -0.36
N VAL A 153 -18.86 22.82 0.16
CA VAL A 153 -19.49 23.56 1.25
C VAL A 153 -19.75 24.97 0.75
#